data_0db8e9b1b1bfe1a0b2945b0b221c92c7
#
_entry.id   0db8e9b1b1bfe1a0b2945b0b221c92c7
#
_cell.length_a   1.000
_cell.length_b   1.000
_cell.length_c   1.000
_cell.angle_alpha   90.00
_cell.angle_beta   90.00
_cell.angle_gamma   90.00
#
_symmetry.space_group_name_H-M   'P 1'
#
loop_
_entity.id
_entity.type
_entity.pdbx_description
1 polymer ?
#
loop_
_entity_poly.entity_id
_entity_poly.type
_entity_poly.pdbx_seq_one_letter_code
_entity_poly.pdbx_strand_id
1 'polypeptide(L)'
;GAASLHDVAGLRGVLSSVEAVYHFADILRASTAWQFVCARDYIAAPKKSGYRGLHLVMLVPICRNGKSASVPVEIQLRTPAMDMRACVEHDLCYKPVKEA
;
A
#
# COMPACT_ATOMS: atom_id res chain seq x y z
N GLY A 1 -22.08 -7.24 6.47
CA GLY A 1 -21.70 -6.60 7.60
C GLY A 1 -20.78 -5.50 7.35
N ALA A 2 -20.54 -4.80 8.33
CA ALA A 2 -19.57 -3.78 8.19
C ALA A 2 -18.36 -4.43 7.62
N ALA A 3 -17.82 -3.81 6.65
CA ALA A 3 -16.58 -4.27 6.12
C ALA A 3 -15.67 -4.38 7.29
N SER A 4 -15.18 -5.55 7.50
CA SER A 4 -14.24 -5.68 8.57
C SER A 4 -12.99 -4.97 8.17
N LEU A 5 -12.20 -4.58 9.15
CA LEU A 5 -10.93 -3.95 8.86
C LEU A 5 -10.01 -4.89 8.09
N HIS A 6 -10.37 -6.17 8.03
CA HIS A 6 -9.57 -7.13 7.29
C HIS A 6 -9.86 -7.09 5.79
N ASP A 7 -10.93 -6.42 5.40
CA ASP A 7 -11.30 -6.36 3.99
C ASP A 7 -10.85 -5.06 3.34
N VAL A 8 -9.72 -4.57 3.75
CA VAL A 8 -9.18 -3.36 3.17
C VAL A 8 -8.64 -3.66 1.77
N ALA A 9 -9.08 -2.88 0.81
CA ALA A 9 -8.55 -3.00 -0.52
C ALA A 9 -7.09 -2.55 -0.53
N GLY A 10 -6.28 -3.20 -1.34
CA GLY A 10 -4.87 -2.85 -1.44
C GLY A 10 -4.51 -2.47 -2.86
N LEU A 11 -3.73 -1.44 -3.00
CA LEU A 11 -3.15 -1.02 -4.26
C LEU A 11 -1.65 -0.95 -4.10
N ARG A 12 -0.93 -1.29 -5.16
CA ARG A 12 0.51 -1.21 -5.15
C ARG A 12 0.98 -0.38 -6.33
N GLY A 13 1.83 0.59 -6.04
CA GLY A 13 2.43 1.42 -7.08
C GLY A 13 3.94 1.29 -7.03
N VAL A 14 4.56 1.19 -8.20
CA VAL A 14 6.01 1.15 -8.30
C VAL A 14 6.44 2.39 -9.06
N LEU A 15 7.26 3.20 -8.41
CA LEU A 15 7.74 4.44 -9.00
C LEU A 15 9.26 4.37 -9.16
N SER A 16 9.79 5.20 -10.03
CA SER A 16 11.17 5.06 -10.48
C SER A 16 12.22 5.37 -9.43
N SER A 17 11.86 6.14 -8.41
CA SER A 17 12.85 6.57 -7.42
C SER A 17 12.17 6.85 -6.08
N VAL A 18 13.00 6.94 -5.03
CA VAL A 18 12.50 7.31 -3.72
C VAL A 18 11.86 8.69 -3.76
N GLU A 19 12.47 9.62 -4.48
CA GLU A 19 11.89 10.95 -4.61
C GLU A 19 10.51 10.90 -5.25
N ALA A 20 10.35 10.08 -6.28
CA ALA A 20 9.07 9.94 -6.94
C ALA A 20 8.03 9.33 -6.01
N VAL A 21 8.45 8.39 -5.15
CA VAL A 21 7.55 7.79 -4.16
C VAL A 21 7.01 8.87 -3.22
N TYR A 22 7.91 9.67 -2.66
CA TYR A 22 7.46 10.72 -1.74
C TYR A 22 6.64 11.79 -2.43
N HIS A 23 7.01 12.13 -3.65
CA HIS A 23 6.27 13.12 -4.41
C HIS A 23 4.83 12.65 -4.68
N PHE A 24 4.69 11.40 -5.08
CA PHE A 24 3.36 10.84 -5.32
C PHE A 24 2.55 10.77 -4.03
N ALA A 25 3.21 10.41 -2.93
CA ALA A 25 2.53 10.39 -1.64
C ALA A 25 2.02 11.77 -1.25
N ASP A 26 2.80 12.82 -1.53
CA ASP A 26 2.36 14.18 -1.24
C ASP A 26 1.13 14.55 -2.07
N ILE A 27 1.10 14.12 -3.32
CA ILE A 27 -0.06 14.35 -4.17
C ILE A 27 -1.29 13.66 -3.58
N LEU A 28 -1.14 12.42 -3.13
CA LEU A 28 -2.25 11.70 -2.53
C LEU A 28 -2.74 12.36 -1.25
N ARG A 29 -1.80 12.81 -0.41
CA ARG A 29 -2.19 13.47 0.84
C ARG A 29 -2.97 14.76 0.60
N ALA A 30 -2.66 15.44 -0.48
CA ALA A 30 -3.31 16.69 -0.82
C ALA A 30 -4.62 16.49 -1.58
N SER A 31 -4.97 15.26 -1.90
CA SER A 31 -6.17 14.97 -2.67
C SER A 31 -7.42 15.40 -1.90
N THR A 32 -8.34 16.02 -2.61
CA THR A 32 -9.63 16.34 -2.04
C THR A 32 -10.65 15.25 -2.32
N ALA A 33 -10.33 14.34 -3.23
CA ALA A 33 -11.23 13.25 -3.58
C ALA A 33 -11.16 12.10 -2.59
N TRP A 34 -9.96 11.84 -2.07
CA TRP A 34 -9.74 10.75 -1.11
C TRP A 34 -9.20 11.34 0.17
N GLN A 35 -9.62 10.82 1.30
CA GLN A 35 -9.21 11.34 2.59
C GLN A 35 -8.02 10.56 3.14
N PHE A 36 -6.94 11.29 3.43
CA PHE A 36 -5.76 10.68 4.04
C PHE A 36 -6.06 10.28 5.49
N VAL A 37 -5.69 9.07 5.87
CA VAL A 37 -5.87 8.58 7.23
C VAL A 37 -4.53 8.50 7.96
N CYS A 38 -3.58 7.74 7.41
CA CYS A 38 -2.29 7.58 8.06
C CYS A 38 -1.27 7.06 7.06
N ALA A 39 -0.01 7.11 7.46
CA ALA A 39 1.07 6.59 6.66
C ALA A 39 2.08 5.89 7.55
N ARG A 40 2.75 4.89 6.98
CA ARG A 40 3.88 4.22 7.62
C ARG A 40 5.03 4.23 6.64
N ASP A 41 6.12 4.85 7.07
CA ASP A 41 7.26 5.05 6.19
C ASP A 41 8.33 4.02 6.48
N TYR A 42 8.26 2.90 5.80
CA TYR A 42 9.26 1.86 5.93
C TYR A 42 10.44 2.08 5.01
N ILE A 43 10.47 3.20 4.30
CA ILE A 43 11.66 3.59 3.56
C ILE A 43 12.63 4.26 4.53
N ALA A 44 12.14 5.21 5.31
CA ALA A 44 12.97 5.89 6.29
C ALA A 44 13.30 4.97 7.48
N ALA A 45 12.35 4.11 7.85
CA ALA A 45 12.53 3.19 8.98
C ALA A 45 12.13 1.79 8.56
N PRO A 46 13.02 1.05 7.92
CA PRO A 46 12.69 -0.30 7.43
C PRO A 46 12.28 -1.24 8.55
N LYS A 47 11.49 -2.22 8.21
CA LYS A 47 11.13 -3.27 9.16
C LYS A 47 12.35 -4.10 9.51
N LYS A 48 12.26 -4.84 10.60
CA LYS A 48 13.36 -5.71 11.01
C LYS A 48 13.74 -6.71 9.93
N SER A 49 12.77 -7.13 9.14
CA SER A 49 13.02 -8.05 8.04
C SER A 49 13.80 -7.39 6.91
N GLY A 50 13.93 -6.08 6.94
CA GLY A 50 14.55 -5.33 5.85
C GLY A 50 13.54 -4.82 4.84
N TYR A 51 12.26 -5.12 5.03
CA TYR A 51 11.23 -4.64 4.09
C TYR A 51 11.23 -3.12 4.05
N ARG A 52 11.15 -2.57 2.85
CA ARG A 52 11.06 -1.14 2.62
C ARG A 52 9.89 -0.81 1.71
N GLY A 53 9.24 0.29 2.00
CA GLY A 53 8.11 0.77 1.22
C GLY A 53 7.42 1.88 1.99
N LEU A 54 6.61 2.66 1.29
CA LEU A 54 5.80 3.69 1.92
C LEU A 54 4.34 3.27 1.82
N HIS A 55 3.68 3.14 2.95
CA HIS A 55 2.29 2.71 3.01
C HIS A 55 1.42 3.87 3.42
N LEU A 56 0.33 4.09 2.70
CA LEU A 56 -0.66 5.08 3.07
C LEU A 56 -2.01 4.41 3.16
N VAL A 57 -2.82 4.87 4.09
CA VAL A 57 -4.22 4.45 4.16
C VAL A 57 -5.06 5.65 3.81
N MET A 58 -5.94 5.48 2.83
CA MET A 58 -6.84 6.53 2.37
C MET A 58 -8.27 6.03 2.49
N LEU A 59 -9.19 6.92 2.79
CA LEU A 59 -10.61 6.61 2.71
C LEU A 59 -11.09 7.02 1.33
N VAL A 60 -11.67 6.08 0.61
CA VAL A 60 -12.11 6.29 -0.75
C VAL A 60 -13.62 6.21 -0.79
N PRO A 61 -14.28 7.26 -1.28
CA PRO A 61 -15.73 7.23 -1.38
C PRO A 61 -16.18 6.29 -2.47
N ILE A 62 -17.16 5.49 -2.17
CA ILE A 62 -17.78 4.61 -3.16
C ILE A 62 -19.28 4.79 -3.09
N CYS A 63 -19.95 4.46 -4.18
CA CYS A 63 -21.39 4.47 -4.23
C CYS A 63 -21.84 3.09 -4.69
N ARG A 64 -22.64 2.44 -3.86
CA ARG A 64 -23.13 1.12 -4.18
C ARG A 64 -24.62 1.07 -3.86
N ASN A 65 -25.42 0.67 -4.82
CA ASN A 65 -26.86 0.57 -4.65
C ASN A 65 -27.48 1.87 -4.17
N GLY A 66 -27.00 3.00 -4.71
CA GLY A 66 -27.51 4.31 -4.35
C GLY A 66 -27.03 4.81 -3.00
N LYS A 67 -26.18 4.09 -2.31
CA LYS A 67 -25.67 4.51 -1.02
C LYS A 67 -24.21 4.87 -1.11
N SER A 68 -23.85 5.93 -0.42
CA SER A 68 -22.46 6.37 -0.35
C SER A 68 -21.81 5.77 0.87
N ALA A 69 -20.57 5.35 0.70
CA ALA A 69 -19.77 4.83 1.80
C ALA A 69 -18.32 5.17 1.54
N SER A 70 -17.53 5.18 2.58
CA SER A 70 -16.08 5.34 2.45
C SER A 70 -15.42 4.06 2.88
N VAL A 71 -14.49 3.57 2.08
CA VAL A 71 -13.76 2.35 2.40
C VAL A 71 -12.29 2.65 2.54
N PRO A 72 -11.62 2.02 3.50
CA PRO A 72 -10.17 2.20 3.62
C PRO A 72 -9.45 1.43 2.52
N VAL A 73 -8.47 2.08 1.93
CA VAL A 73 -7.63 1.50 0.91
C VAL A 73 -6.20 1.69 1.34
N GLU A 74 -5.43 0.62 1.38
CA GLU A 74 -4.01 0.70 1.66
C GLU A 74 -3.26 0.82 0.34
N ILE A 75 -2.42 1.84 0.25
CA ILE A 75 -1.61 2.08 -0.94
C ILE A 75 -0.17 1.84 -0.57
N GLN A 76 0.47 0.89 -1.24
CA GLN A 76 1.87 0.55 -0.99
C GLN A 76 2.68 1.08 -2.14
N LEU A 77 3.60 1.99 -1.84
CA LEU A 77 4.46 2.62 -2.84
C LEU A 77 5.88 2.13 -2.65
N ARG A 78 6.50 1.71 -3.74
CA ARG A 78 7.84 1.14 -3.72
C ARG A 78 8.62 1.60 -4.94
N THR A 79 9.94 1.50 -4.85
CA THR A 79 10.78 1.57 -6.05
C THR A 79 10.88 0.17 -6.65
N PRO A 80 11.39 0.05 -7.89
CA PRO A 80 11.55 -1.29 -8.48
C PRO A 80 12.42 -2.22 -7.63
N ALA A 81 13.48 -1.70 -7.04
CA ALA A 81 14.35 -2.53 -6.21
C ALA A 81 13.62 -3.02 -4.97
N MET A 82 12.85 -2.14 -4.32
CA MET A 82 12.08 -2.52 -3.15
C MET A 82 11.02 -3.55 -3.50
N ASP A 83 10.35 -3.36 -4.63
CA ASP A 83 9.31 -4.27 -5.06
C ASP A 83 9.88 -5.63 -5.41
N MET A 84 11.02 -5.65 -6.10
CA MET A 84 11.68 -6.90 -6.44
C MET A 84 12.08 -7.67 -5.19
N ARG A 85 12.67 -6.97 -4.21
CA ARG A 85 13.06 -7.61 -2.98
C ARG A 85 11.86 -8.19 -2.23
N ALA A 86 10.78 -7.43 -2.16
CA ALA A 86 9.57 -7.89 -1.48
C ALA A 86 8.99 -9.13 -2.17
N CYS A 87 9.00 -9.15 -3.49
CA CYS A 87 8.49 -10.29 -4.22
C CYS A 87 9.37 -11.52 -4.01
N VAL A 88 10.68 -11.34 -4.02
CA VAL A 88 11.59 -12.46 -3.79
C VAL A 88 11.42 -13.01 -2.39
N GLU A 89 11.34 -12.14 -1.40
CA GLU A 89 11.16 -12.59 -0.02
C GLU A 89 9.83 -13.28 0.17
N HIS A 90 8.78 -12.78 -0.47
CA HIS A 90 7.49 -13.43 -0.40
C HIS A 90 7.57 -14.84 -0.94
N ASP A 91 8.19 -15.03 -2.10
CA ASP A 91 8.32 -16.34 -2.70
C ASP A 91 9.13 -17.29 -1.83
N LEU A 92 10.20 -16.78 -1.23
CA LEU A 92 11.05 -17.62 -0.39
C LEU A 92 10.41 -17.97 0.95
N CYS A 93 9.59 -17.04 1.50
CA CYS A 93 9.06 -17.22 2.84
C CYS A 93 7.68 -17.82 2.86
N TYR A 94 6.88 -17.60 1.83
CA TYR A 94 5.50 -18.03 1.83
C TYR A 94 5.17 -19.11 0.83
N LYS A 95 6.02 -19.28 -0.16
CA LYS A 95 5.74 -20.28 -1.16
C LYS A 95 5.88 -21.65 -0.56
N PRO A 96 4.85 -22.48 -0.57
CA PRO A 96 5.01 -23.81 -0.03
C PRO A 96 6.00 -24.58 -0.88
N VAL A 97 6.68 -25.46 -0.25
CA VAL A 97 7.57 -26.33 -0.96
C VAL A 97 6.77 -27.17 -1.89
N LYS A 98 6.98 -26.96 -3.12
CA LYS A 98 6.28 -27.74 -4.05
C LYS A 98 7.08 -28.85 -4.31
N GLU A 99 6.95 -29.56 -4.01
CA GLU A 99 7.68 -30.43 -4.38
C GLU A 99 7.70 -30.75 -5.43
N ALA A 100 8.00 -30.84 -5.79
CA ALA A 100 8.29 -30.93 -7.12
C ALA A 100 7.89 -32.01 -7.63
#